data_149316ebc766666d8860ceb598836c8c
#
_entry.id   149316ebc766666d8860ceb598836c8c
#
_cell.length_a   1.000
_cell.length_b   1.000
_cell.length_c   1.000
_cell.angle_alpha   90.00
_cell.angle_beta   90.00
_cell.angle_gamma   90.00
#
_symmetry.space_group_name_H-M   'P 1'
#
loop_
_entity.id
_entity.type
_entity.pdbx_description
1 polymer ?
#
loop_
_entity_poly.entity_id
_entity_poly.type
_entity_poly.pdbx_seq_one_letter_code
_entity_poly.pdbx_strand_id
1 'polypeptide(L)'
;MAVSTIGTNAITDATIATGDIADDAVTAAKSTAHITMMDQWRITSSANYNSSQNTTADSNWARNTTDFSNIGTGMTQSSGVFTFPQTGLYAIHVQAQFIRNGAEAQYVSLTPQFDSGDNTFSAVAENYTNIADSGSTHTTTTCMPVVDVTDVANQFIRFQLQSNNSFTLNCSSAQFRTGVTFIRLGDT
;
A
#
# COMPACT_ATOMS: atom_id res chain seq x y z
N MET A 1 -32.80 -22.32 34.21
CA MET A 1 -32.75 -22.75 32.78
C MET A 1 -31.90 -21.74 32.04
N ALA A 2 -30.81 -22.17 31.44
CA ALA A 2 -30.03 -21.29 30.58
C ALA A 2 -30.71 -21.21 29.19
N VAL A 3 -31.02 -20.02 28.71
CA VAL A 3 -31.50 -19.80 27.35
C VAL A 3 -30.27 -19.95 26.44
N SER A 4 -30.22 -21.00 25.64
CA SER A 4 -29.05 -21.29 24.77
C SER A 4 -29.08 -20.55 23.41
N THR A 5 -30.24 -20.04 23.01
CA THR A 5 -30.39 -19.28 21.74
C THR A 5 -31.47 -18.22 21.88
N ILE A 6 -31.18 -17.01 21.40
CA ILE A 6 -32.14 -15.94 21.21
C ILE A 6 -32.48 -15.89 19.72
N GLY A 7 -33.78 -16.01 19.36
CA GLY A 7 -34.21 -15.92 17.96
C GLY A 7 -33.95 -14.52 17.37
N THR A 8 -33.79 -14.45 16.06
CA THR A 8 -33.44 -13.21 15.33
C THR A 8 -34.37 -12.03 15.56
N ASN A 9 -35.61 -12.25 16.01
CA ASN A 9 -36.60 -11.20 16.28
C ASN A 9 -36.85 -11.00 17.79
N ALA A 10 -36.02 -11.59 18.67
CA ALA A 10 -36.23 -11.51 20.12
C ALA A 10 -35.57 -10.29 20.77
N ILE A 11 -34.79 -9.54 20.00
CA ILE A 11 -34.15 -8.30 20.45
C ILE A 11 -34.73 -7.16 19.61
N THR A 12 -35.32 -6.19 20.28
CA THR A 12 -35.83 -4.96 19.62
C THR A 12 -34.63 -4.04 19.34
N ASP A 13 -34.61 -3.40 18.19
CA ASP A 13 -33.57 -2.40 17.83
C ASP A 13 -33.35 -1.38 18.94
N ALA A 14 -32.09 -1.02 19.18
CA ALA A 14 -31.64 -0.08 20.21
C ALA A 14 -31.90 -0.51 21.68
N THR A 15 -32.21 -1.79 21.95
CA THR A 15 -32.38 -2.28 23.34
C THR A 15 -31.12 -2.82 23.98
N ILE A 16 -30.06 -3.06 23.19
CA ILE A 16 -28.74 -3.48 23.71
C ILE A 16 -27.91 -2.25 24.00
N ALA A 17 -27.71 -1.94 25.25
CA ALA A 17 -26.81 -0.87 25.71
C ALA A 17 -25.36 -1.38 25.76
N THR A 18 -24.38 -0.49 25.77
CA THR A 18 -22.95 -0.84 25.84
C THR A 18 -22.63 -1.70 27.08
N GLY A 19 -23.30 -1.48 28.21
CA GLY A 19 -23.13 -2.27 29.44
C GLY A 19 -23.70 -3.69 29.36
N ASP A 20 -24.49 -4.02 28.37
CA ASP A 20 -25.06 -5.36 28.16
C ASP A 20 -24.11 -6.28 27.38
N ILE A 21 -23.03 -5.70 26.82
CA ILE A 21 -21.99 -6.42 26.09
C ILE A 21 -20.75 -6.47 26.98
N ALA A 22 -20.37 -7.67 27.42
CA ALA A 22 -19.15 -7.83 28.19
C ALA A 22 -17.92 -7.39 27.40
N ASP A 23 -16.90 -6.89 28.06
CA ASP A 23 -15.62 -6.54 27.45
C ASP A 23 -15.09 -7.75 26.64
N ASP A 24 -14.56 -7.47 25.44
CA ASP A 24 -14.06 -8.46 24.48
C ASP A 24 -15.11 -9.45 23.92
N ALA A 25 -16.40 -9.27 24.21
CA ALA A 25 -17.45 -10.14 23.66
C ALA A 25 -17.63 -9.98 22.14
N VAL A 26 -17.33 -8.79 21.59
CA VAL A 26 -17.33 -8.53 20.14
C VAL A 26 -15.87 -8.59 19.64
N THR A 27 -15.47 -9.77 19.24
CA THR A 27 -14.12 -9.99 18.67
C THR A 27 -14.04 -9.52 17.22
N ALA A 28 -12.83 -9.35 16.69
CA ALA A 28 -12.59 -9.00 15.29
C ALA A 28 -13.32 -9.93 14.30
N ALA A 29 -13.45 -11.22 14.65
CA ALA A 29 -14.19 -12.19 13.82
C ALA A 29 -15.71 -11.93 13.78
N LYS A 30 -16.26 -11.15 14.72
CA LYS A 30 -17.69 -10.81 14.82
C LYS A 30 -18.00 -9.37 14.40
N SER A 31 -16.98 -8.58 14.13
CA SER A 31 -17.09 -7.19 13.72
C SER A 31 -16.52 -7.02 12.31
N THR A 32 -17.23 -6.30 11.44
CA THR A 32 -16.72 -5.84 10.14
C THR A 32 -16.05 -4.47 10.25
N ALA A 33 -16.13 -3.81 11.41
CA ALA A 33 -15.60 -2.47 11.67
C ALA A 33 -14.12 -2.50 12.12
N HIS A 34 -13.27 -3.29 11.47
CA HIS A 34 -11.84 -3.37 11.76
C HIS A 34 -11.03 -3.51 10.46
N ILE A 35 -9.73 -3.23 10.54
CA ILE A 35 -8.83 -3.46 9.41
C ILE A 35 -8.74 -4.98 9.15
N THR A 36 -9.28 -5.41 8.00
CA THR A 36 -9.32 -6.81 7.59
C THR A 36 -8.10 -7.23 6.77
N MET A 37 -7.38 -6.26 6.21
CA MET A 37 -6.15 -6.47 5.45
C MET A 37 -5.19 -5.30 5.62
N MET A 38 -3.95 -5.62 5.96
CA MET A 38 -2.81 -4.72 5.90
C MET A 38 -1.57 -5.50 5.46
N ASP A 39 -0.85 -5.00 4.46
CA ASP A 39 0.32 -5.65 3.90
C ASP A 39 1.39 -4.63 3.53
N GLN A 40 2.65 -4.93 3.81
CA GLN A 40 3.76 -4.02 3.52
C GLN A 40 4.81 -4.71 2.65
N TRP A 41 5.16 -4.04 1.55
CA TRP A 41 6.15 -4.48 0.60
C TRP A 41 7.25 -3.44 0.45
N ARG A 42 8.49 -3.89 0.32
CA ARG A 42 9.65 -3.03 0.13
C ARG A 42 10.49 -3.50 -1.06
N ILE A 43 11.22 -2.57 -1.66
CA ILE A 43 12.28 -2.90 -2.60
C ILE A 43 13.54 -3.16 -1.78
N THR A 44 14.14 -4.33 -1.94
CA THR A 44 15.20 -4.84 -1.07
C THR A 44 16.60 -4.45 -1.50
N SER A 45 16.79 -4.06 -2.77
CA SER A 45 18.10 -3.75 -3.36
C SER A 45 18.08 -2.38 -4.00
N SER A 46 19.02 -1.52 -3.63
CA SER A 46 19.20 -0.21 -4.27
C SER A 46 19.64 -0.37 -5.73
N ALA A 47 19.20 0.54 -6.58
CA ALA A 47 19.53 0.56 -8.01
C ALA A 47 19.94 1.95 -8.45
N ASN A 48 21.00 2.02 -9.29
CA ASN A 48 21.45 3.26 -9.93
C ASN A 48 20.79 3.40 -11.30
N TYR A 49 20.17 4.54 -11.52
CA TYR A 49 19.62 4.97 -12.80
C TYR A 49 20.48 6.12 -13.34
N ASN A 50 21.12 5.90 -14.51
CA ASN A 50 22.12 6.82 -15.05
C ASN A 50 21.55 7.82 -16.07
N SER A 51 20.23 7.86 -16.18
CA SER A 51 19.50 8.78 -17.08
C SER A 51 18.09 9.04 -16.55
N SER A 52 17.35 9.91 -17.21
CA SER A 52 15.92 10.11 -16.95
C SER A 52 15.15 8.79 -17.00
N GLN A 53 14.16 8.65 -16.13
CA GLN A 53 13.35 7.44 -16.01
C GLN A 53 11.87 7.72 -16.26
N ASN A 54 11.23 6.75 -16.89
CA ASN A 54 9.77 6.62 -16.98
C ASN A 54 9.46 5.13 -17.12
N THR A 55 9.71 4.37 -16.04
CA THR A 55 9.67 2.90 -16.05
C THR A 55 8.99 2.34 -14.81
N THR A 56 8.41 1.16 -14.91
CA THR A 56 7.85 0.45 -13.76
C THR A 56 8.96 -0.03 -12.84
N ALA A 57 8.78 0.11 -11.52
CA ALA A 57 9.62 -0.55 -10.53
C ALA A 57 9.21 -2.04 -10.47
N ASP A 58 9.84 -2.87 -11.29
CA ASP A 58 9.42 -4.24 -11.59
C ASP A 58 10.16 -5.33 -10.80
N SER A 59 11.22 -4.97 -10.10
CA SER A 59 12.14 -5.93 -9.50
C SER A 59 12.44 -5.67 -8.03
N ASN A 60 12.97 -6.70 -7.36
CA ASN A 60 13.41 -6.68 -5.96
C ASN A 60 12.31 -6.39 -4.92
N TRP A 61 11.05 -6.54 -5.28
CA TRP A 61 9.95 -6.45 -4.32
C TRP A 61 9.92 -7.66 -3.40
N ALA A 62 9.86 -7.42 -2.10
CA ALA A 62 9.66 -8.44 -1.08
C ALA A 62 8.69 -7.94 0.00
N ARG A 63 7.84 -8.84 0.48
CA ARG A 63 7.00 -8.56 1.65
C ARG A 63 7.88 -8.31 2.87
N ASN A 64 7.58 -7.30 3.64
CA ASN A 64 8.25 -7.07 4.91
C ASN A 64 7.73 -8.10 5.94
N THR A 65 8.60 -8.98 6.40
CA THR A 65 8.28 -10.05 7.36
C THR A 65 9.14 -9.98 8.62
N THR A 66 10.02 -8.97 8.72
CA THR A 66 10.97 -8.87 9.84
C THR A 66 10.34 -8.15 11.03
N ASP A 67 9.77 -6.96 10.79
CA ASP A 67 9.20 -6.11 11.85
C ASP A 67 7.68 -5.95 11.71
N PHE A 68 7.09 -6.66 10.77
CA PHE A 68 5.68 -6.54 10.41
C PHE A 68 5.11 -7.89 10.00
N SER A 69 3.95 -8.23 10.54
CA SER A 69 3.14 -9.36 10.08
C SER A 69 1.91 -8.82 9.38
N ASN A 70 1.63 -9.28 8.16
CA ASN A 70 0.43 -8.86 7.45
C ASN A 70 -0.84 -9.27 8.20
N ILE A 71 -1.88 -8.45 8.09
CA ILE A 71 -3.23 -8.76 8.56
C ILE A 71 -4.01 -9.35 7.38
N GLY A 72 -4.70 -10.44 7.60
CA GLY A 72 -5.52 -11.11 6.59
C GLY A 72 -4.73 -11.65 5.39
N THR A 73 -5.41 -11.83 4.26
CA THR A 73 -4.78 -12.23 2.99
C THR A 73 -4.12 -11.01 2.35
N GLY A 74 -2.79 -11.00 2.30
CA GLY A 74 -2.03 -9.89 1.72
C GLY A 74 -2.09 -9.85 0.19
N MET A 75 -1.48 -8.81 -0.37
CA MET A 75 -1.29 -8.64 -1.81
C MET A 75 -0.42 -9.77 -2.40
N THR A 76 -0.58 -10.05 -3.67
CA THR A 76 0.42 -10.81 -4.45
C THR A 76 1.02 -9.92 -5.51
N GLN A 77 2.24 -10.24 -5.96
CA GLN A 77 2.87 -9.45 -7.02
C GLN A 77 3.64 -10.32 -8.01
N SER A 78 3.72 -9.85 -9.25
CA SER A 78 4.56 -10.40 -10.31
C SER A 78 5.10 -9.24 -11.15
N SER A 79 6.43 -9.17 -11.31
CA SER A 79 7.09 -8.12 -12.10
C SER A 79 6.63 -6.69 -11.76
N GLY A 80 6.46 -6.40 -10.45
CA GLY A 80 6.07 -5.08 -9.96
C GLY A 80 4.57 -4.73 -10.12
N VAL A 81 3.76 -5.64 -10.65
CA VAL A 81 2.30 -5.52 -10.69
C VAL A 81 1.69 -6.26 -9.50
N PHE A 82 0.89 -5.56 -8.73
CA PHE A 82 0.25 -6.08 -7.52
C PHE A 82 -1.22 -6.40 -7.78
N THR A 83 -1.65 -7.56 -7.26
CA THR A 83 -3.04 -8.05 -7.32
C THR A 83 -3.66 -7.95 -5.94
N PHE A 84 -4.87 -7.40 -5.88
CA PHE A 84 -5.65 -7.27 -4.65
C PHE A 84 -6.27 -8.60 -4.24
N PRO A 85 -6.29 -8.95 -2.94
CA PRO A 85 -6.86 -10.22 -2.49
C PRO A 85 -8.40 -10.24 -2.46
N GLN A 86 -9.05 -9.08 -2.39
CA GLN A 86 -10.51 -8.92 -2.32
C GLN A 86 -10.93 -7.51 -2.74
N THR A 87 -12.20 -7.32 -3.05
CA THR A 87 -12.78 -6.00 -3.38
C THR A 87 -12.84 -5.09 -2.15
N GLY A 88 -13.00 -3.78 -2.36
CA GLY A 88 -13.12 -2.77 -1.30
C GLY A 88 -12.27 -1.53 -1.54
N LEU A 89 -12.33 -0.60 -0.60
CA LEU A 89 -11.53 0.62 -0.58
C LEU A 89 -10.14 0.35 0.01
N TYR A 90 -9.10 0.75 -0.70
CA TYR A 90 -7.71 0.59 -0.27
C TYR A 90 -6.99 1.92 -0.16
N ALA A 91 -6.46 2.23 1.04
CA ALA A 91 -5.45 3.26 1.21
C ALA A 91 -4.07 2.66 0.91
N ILE A 92 -3.29 3.35 0.08
CA ILE A 92 -2.00 2.85 -0.43
C ILE A 92 -0.92 3.87 -0.08
N HIS A 93 -0.23 3.64 1.04
CA HIS A 93 0.86 4.50 1.46
C HIS A 93 2.15 4.13 0.73
N VAL A 94 2.60 5.01 -0.14
CA VAL A 94 3.86 4.89 -0.91
C VAL A 94 4.93 5.74 -0.26
N GLN A 95 6.13 5.18 -0.09
CA GLN A 95 7.32 5.91 0.31
C GLN A 95 8.47 5.54 -0.60
N ALA A 96 9.24 6.53 -1.06
CA ALA A 96 10.45 6.28 -1.82
C ALA A 96 11.57 7.23 -1.40
N GLN A 97 12.75 6.68 -1.17
CA GLN A 97 13.95 7.44 -0.85
C GLN A 97 14.91 7.41 -2.04
N PHE A 98 15.38 8.59 -2.43
CA PHE A 98 16.30 8.79 -3.54
C PHE A 98 17.60 9.42 -3.06
N ILE A 99 18.69 9.08 -3.75
CA ILE A 99 20.02 9.65 -3.52
C ILE A 99 20.55 10.21 -4.83
N ARG A 100 21.33 11.28 -4.75
CA ARG A 100 22.04 11.85 -5.88
C ARG A 100 22.97 10.82 -6.52
N ASN A 101 22.91 10.70 -7.84
CA ASN A 101 23.79 9.88 -8.66
C ASN A 101 24.49 10.75 -9.72
N GLY A 102 25.49 11.52 -9.27
CA GLY A 102 26.34 12.34 -10.15
C GLY A 102 25.78 13.70 -10.52
N ALA A 103 24.47 13.88 -10.64
CA ALA A 103 23.84 15.13 -11.05
C ALA A 103 22.61 15.45 -10.17
N GLU A 104 22.13 16.70 -10.27
CA GLU A 104 20.84 17.09 -9.74
C GLU A 104 19.71 16.45 -10.57
N ALA A 105 18.55 16.25 -9.94
CA ALA A 105 17.33 15.95 -10.64
C ALA A 105 16.24 16.94 -10.20
N GLN A 106 15.62 17.62 -11.17
CA GLN A 106 14.55 18.58 -10.91
C GLN A 106 13.32 17.89 -10.33
N TYR A 107 13.10 16.64 -10.74
CA TYR A 107 12.08 15.79 -10.13
C TYR A 107 12.50 14.32 -10.15
N VAL A 108 12.09 13.62 -9.10
CA VAL A 108 12.07 12.16 -8.99
C VAL A 108 10.78 11.75 -8.29
N SER A 109 10.22 10.60 -8.62
CA SER A 109 9.03 10.06 -7.97
C SER A 109 8.95 8.53 -8.04
N LEU A 110 8.15 7.95 -7.14
CA LEU A 110 7.61 6.60 -7.25
C LEU A 110 6.08 6.71 -7.28
N THR A 111 5.55 6.87 -8.48
CA THR A 111 4.14 7.21 -8.73
C THR A 111 3.27 5.96 -8.77
N PRO A 112 2.25 5.84 -7.90
CA PRO A 112 1.28 4.75 -7.98
C PRO A 112 0.39 4.90 -9.21
N GLN A 113 0.26 3.82 -9.97
CA GLN A 113 -0.59 3.72 -11.14
C GLN A 113 -1.57 2.57 -10.98
N PHE A 114 -2.86 2.87 -11.10
CA PHE A 114 -3.95 1.92 -10.98
C PHE A 114 -4.55 1.61 -12.36
N ASP A 115 -4.79 0.34 -12.63
CA ASP A 115 -5.58 -0.14 -13.74
C ASP A 115 -7.01 -0.39 -13.25
N SER A 116 -7.95 0.38 -13.75
CA SER A 116 -9.37 0.30 -13.36
C SER A 116 -10.14 -0.84 -14.06
N GLY A 117 -9.44 -1.71 -14.80
CA GLY A 117 -10.02 -2.84 -15.52
C GLY A 117 -10.10 -2.66 -17.03
N ASP A 118 -9.43 -1.63 -17.56
CA ASP A 118 -9.35 -1.33 -19.00
C ASP A 118 -7.98 -1.67 -19.62
N ASN A 119 -7.11 -2.35 -18.85
CA ASN A 119 -5.72 -2.65 -19.18
C ASN A 119 -4.84 -1.40 -19.37
N THR A 120 -5.24 -0.28 -18.75
CA THR A 120 -4.49 0.97 -18.81
C THR A 120 -4.11 1.43 -17.40
N PHE A 121 -2.82 1.53 -17.14
CA PHE A 121 -2.32 2.06 -15.86
C PHE A 121 -2.27 3.57 -15.88
N SER A 122 -3.08 4.21 -15.05
CA SER A 122 -3.13 5.66 -14.86
C SER A 122 -2.65 6.06 -13.47
N ALA A 123 -1.93 7.18 -13.36
CA ALA A 123 -1.48 7.70 -12.08
C ALA A 123 -2.69 8.08 -11.21
N VAL A 124 -2.71 7.58 -9.97
CA VAL A 124 -3.76 7.91 -8.97
C VAL A 124 -3.27 8.90 -7.92
N ALA A 125 -1.97 9.18 -7.88
CA ALA A 125 -1.36 10.28 -7.14
C ALA A 125 -0.01 10.62 -7.77
N GLU A 126 0.42 11.87 -7.63
CA GLU A 126 1.77 12.31 -8.00
C GLU A 126 2.50 12.80 -6.76
N ASN A 127 3.75 12.36 -6.61
CA ASN A 127 4.55 12.62 -5.42
C ASN A 127 5.99 12.97 -5.80
N TYR A 128 6.15 14.07 -6.52
CA TYR A 128 7.47 14.54 -6.95
C TYR A 128 8.26 15.18 -5.82
N THR A 129 9.56 14.94 -5.83
CA THR A 129 10.57 15.66 -5.06
C THR A 129 11.77 15.94 -5.96
N ASN A 130 12.71 16.76 -5.52
CA ASN A 130 13.93 17.05 -6.26
C ASN A 130 15.18 16.51 -5.54
N ILE A 131 16.24 16.31 -6.28
CA ILE A 131 17.58 16.01 -5.78
C ILE A 131 18.47 17.19 -6.08
N ALA A 132 18.97 17.87 -5.04
CA ALA A 132 19.82 19.04 -5.18
C ALA A 132 21.25 18.66 -5.61
N ASP A 133 21.92 19.59 -6.32
CA ASP A 133 23.32 19.45 -6.74
C ASP A 133 24.30 19.81 -5.62
N SER A 134 24.23 19.08 -4.49
CA SER A 134 25.15 19.29 -3.38
C SER A 134 25.45 18.00 -2.63
N GLY A 135 26.69 17.50 -2.74
CA GLY A 135 27.19 16.35 -1.97
C GLY A 135 26.34 15.07 -2.11
N SER A 136 26.28 14.27 -1.06
CA SER A 136 25.43 13.08 -0.96
C SER A 136 24.05 13.49 -0.43
N THR A 137 23.18 13.92 -1.32
CA THR A 137 21.83 14.39 -0.95
C THR A 137 20.85 13.23 -0.95
N HIS A 138 20.14 13.06 0.15
CA HIS A 138 18.99 12.15 0.25
C HIS A 138 17.71 12.99 0.19
N THR A 139 16.73 12.48 -0.55
CA THR A 139 15.38 13.04 -0.55
C THR A 139 14.35 11.90 -0.44
N THR A 140 13.22 12.19 0.14
CA THR A 140 12.15 11.21 0.33
C THR A 140 10.84 11.82 -0.13
N THR A 141 10.05 11.02 -0.82
CA THR A 141 8.69 11.37 -1.21
C THR A 141 7.69 10.36 -0.69
N THR A 142 6.48 10.83 -0.41
CA THR A 142 5.38 10.01 0.07
C THR A 142 4.06 10.46 -0.54
N CYS A 143 3.16 9.51 -0.75
CA CYS A 143 1.74 9.80 -1.04
C CYS A 143 0.86 8.66 -0.47
N MET A 144 -0.43 8.92 -0.37
CA MET A 144 -1.40 7.93 0.12
C MET A 144 -2.72 8.07 -0.64
N PRO A 145 -2.78 7.65 -1.92
CA PRO A 145 -4.06 7.58 -2.63
C PRO A 145 -4.97 6.51 -2.04
N VAL A 146 -6.26 6.69 -2.30
CA VAL A 146 -7.30 5.69 -2.05
C VAL A 146 -7.84 5.23 -3.39
N VAL A 147 -7.95 3.92 -3.58
CA VAL A 147 -8.55 3.31 -4.78
C VAL A 147 -9.72 2.42 -4.38
N ASP A 148 -10.71 2.36 -5.24
CA ASP A 148 -11.86 1.47 -5.14
C ASP A 148 -11.64 0.24 -6.02
N VAL A 149 -11.54 -0.93 -5.40
CA VAL A 149 -11.34 -2.21 -6.09
C VAL A 149 -12.66 -2.96 -6.11
N THR A 150 -13.29 -2.99 -7.27
CA THR A 150 -14.58 -3.68 -7.52
C THR A 150 -14.41 -4.99 -8.27
N ASP A 151 -13.25 -5.22 -8.91
CA ASP A 151 -12.95 -6.44 -9.67
C ASP A 151 -11.48 -6.83 -9.50
N VAL A 152 -11.22 -7.80 -8.64
CA VAL A 152 -9.85 -8.29 -8.36
C VAL A 152 -9.21 -9.07 -9.52
N ALA A 153 -9.99 -9.50 -10.50
CA ALA A 153 -9.48 -10.23 -11.66
C ALA A 153 -8.89 -9.31 -12.72
N ASN A 154 -9.36 -8.06 -12.80
CA ASN A 154 -9.01 -7.11 -13.86
C ASN A 154 -8.43 -5.80 -13.34
N GLN A 155 -8.40 -5.56 -12.02
CA GLN A 155 -7.88 -4.33 -11.43
C GLN A 155 -6.57 -4.58 -10.70
N PHE A 156 -5.55 -3.81 -11.06
CA PHE A 156 -4.17 -3.99 -10.59
C PHE A 156 -3.54 -2.65 -10.22
N ILE A 157 -2.46 -2.69 -9.46
CA ILE A 157 -1.65 -1.50 -9.18
C ILE A 157 -0.17 -1.79 -9.40
N ARG A 158 0.55 -0.79 -9.92
CA ARG A 158 2.01 -0.79 -10.07
C ARG A 158 2.59 0.55 -9.65
N PHE A 159 3.90 0.62 -9.57
CA PHE A 159 4.62 1.84 -9.18
C PHE A 159 5.62 2.21 -10.25
N GLN A 160 5.50 3.45 -10.75
CA GLN A 160 6.33 3.97 -11.83
C GLN A 160 7.41 4.89 -11.27
N LEU A 161 8.65 4.61 -11.60
CA LEU A 161 9.77 5.51 -11.38
C LEU A 161 9.79 6.59 -12.46
N GLN A 162 9.82 7.84 -12.04
CA GLN A 162 9.91 8.99 -12.95
C GLN A 162 11.04 9.92 -12.50
N SER A 163 11.83 10.42 -13.45
CA SER A 163 12.85 11.44 -13.22
C SER A 163 13.25 12.11 -14.53
N ASN A 164 13.79 13.32 -14.43
CA ASN A 164 14.42 14.00 -15.57
C ASN A 164 15.93 13.79 -15.64
N ASN A 165 16.53 13.14 -14.65
CA ASN A 165 17.99 12.91 -14.63
C ASN A 165 18.34 11.63 -13.84
N SER A 166 19.63 11.35 -13.69
CA SER A 166 20.18 10.23 -12.96
C SER A 166 19.87 10.30 -11.45
N PHE A 167 19.66 9.16 -10.82
CA PHE A 167 19.47 9.03 -9.38
C PHE A 167 19.79 7.61 -8.92
N THR A 168 19.94 7.43 -7.62
CA THR A 168 19.94 6.11 -6.97
C THR A 168 18.62 5.95 -6.21
N LEU A 169 17.86 4.89 -6.51
CA LEU A 169 16.75 4.46 -5.66
C LEU A 169 17.33 3.78 -4.43
N ASN A 170 17.14 4.39 -3.25
CA ASN A 170 17.71 3.89 -2.01
C ASN A 170 16.79 2.89 -1.33
N CYS A 171 17.20 1.64 -1.29
CA CYS A 171 16.41 0.52 -0.80
C CYS A 171 17.17 -0.24 0.29
N SER A 172 16.47 -1.13 1.00
CA SER A 172 17.08 -1.94 2.05
C SER A 172 16.27 -3.23 2.29
N SER A 173 16.97 -4.32 2.48
CA SER A 173 16.36 -5.58 2.94
C SER A 173 16.08 -5.58 4.45
N ALA A 174 16.67 -4.63 5.21
CA ALA A 174 16.52 -4.54 6.67
C ALA A 174 15.61 -3.40 7.13
N GLN A 175 15.43 -2.36 6.32
CA GLN A 175 14.70 -1.15 6.71
C GLN A 175 13.67 -0.78 5.63
N PHE A 176 12.56 -0.20 6.04
CA PHE A 176 11.56 0.34 5.09
C PHE A 176 12.01 1.72 4.61
N ARG A 177 12.80 1.78 3.52
CA ARG A 177 13.25 3.01 2.86
C ARG A 177 12.41 3.33 1.63
N THR A 178 12.22 2.36 0.75
CA THR A 178 11.39 2.46 -0.44
C THR A 178 10.45 1.26 -0.46
N GLY A 179 9.15 1.55 -0.55
CA GLY A 179 8.12 0.52 -0.53
C GLY A 179 6.72 1.08 -0.43
N VAL A 180 5.78 0.18 -0.15
CA VAL A 180 4.36 0.46 -0.10
C VAL A 180 3.69 -0.30 1.04
N THR A 181 2.71 0.34 1.68
CA THR A 181 1.80 -0.31 2.63
C THR A 181 0.38 -0.21 2.08
N PHE A 182 -0.26 -1.35 1.94
CA PHE A 182 -1.66 -1.48 1.53
C PHE A 182 -2.53 -1.68 2.77
N ILE A 183 -3.60 -0.92 2.89
CA ILE A 183 -4.57 -1.03 3.98
C ILE A 183 -5.96 -1.06 3.36
N ARG A 184 -6.69 -2.15 3.57
CA ARG A 184 -8.10 -2.21 3.20
C ARG A 184 -8.93 -1.51 4.27
N LEU A 185 -9.65 -0.48 3.86
CA LEU A 185 -10.46 0.36 4.76
C LEU A 185 -11.85 -0.25 5.03
N GLY A 186 -12.39 -1.00 4.07
CA GLY A 186 -13.72 -1.60 4.16
C GLY A 186 -14.27 -2.06 2.81
N ASP A 187 -15.51 -2.49 2.81
CA ASP A 187 -16.28 -2.81 1.60
C ASP A 187 -16.72 -1.53 0.88
N THR A 188 -17.06 -1.64 -0.40
CA THR A 188 -17.67 -0.62 -1.26
C THR A 188 -19.13 -0.90 -1.45
#